data_b470835d51c958587cfff8c958ffbe79
#
_entry.id   b470835d51c958587cfff8c958ffbe79
#
_cell.length_a   1.000
_cell.length_b   1.000
_cell.length_c   1.000
_cell.angle_alpha   90.00
_cell.angle_beta   90.00
_cell.angle_gamma   90.00
#
_symmetry.space_group_name_H-M   'P 1'
#
loop_
_entity.id
_entity.type
_entity.pdbx_description
1 polymer ?
#
loop_
_entity_poly.entity_id
_entity_poly.type
_entity_poly.pdbx_seq_one_letter_code
_entity_poly.pdbx_strand_id
1 'polypeptide(L)'
;MTRKELRQRVERLLQDSDNKRWSDSEINGYLDDAQLDFCRIAKNPKTSVTQNLVDVNKRYTGATLSISSRTATITLGGSDTHTLSDDSSVIISGSTKFTEINGGHVVISATSGQNTFQILLDSATSGTDSDIVVQETGPVITKPSSILEITSVTLNGKELAIYTESDLNNASNRRYSTGMYLQLNMSKALPFFSNTTFSAPEWRKSDGQVEAVVFNERSASSFRIFPLPSDGEYAYLDKDANTKVSQKIIIQGVLRPTDLSSDSAEPQIPESFQEALVYGALERAYLKETQLRNVDKAQSYRIRFLELASEALRNEGLNSATIGFGRNHASMRVMR
;
A
#
# COMPACT_ATOMS: atom_id res chain seq x y z
N MET A 1 29.72 7.81 -6.45
CA MET A 1 29.86 8.96 -7.40
C MET A 1 28.85 10.02 -7.03
N THR A 2 29.26 11.29 -6.99
CA THR A 2 28.38 12.44 -6.77
C THR A 2 27.59 12.81 -8.04
N ARG A 3 26.50 13.59 -7.88
CA ARG A 3 25.75 14.12 -9.04
C ARG A 3 26.66 14.83 -10.03
N LYS A 4 27.59 15.66 -9.53
CA LYS A 4 28.56 16.37 -10.38
C LYS A 4 29.43 15.43 -11.21
N GLU A 5 29.92 14.36 -10.60
CA GLU A 5 30.75 13.37 -11.31
C GLU A 5 29.97 12.62 -12.38
N LEU A 6 28.72 12.25 -12.07
CA LEU A 6 27.82 11.61 -13.03
C LEU A 6 27.51 12.53 -14.21
N ARG A 7 27.15 13.80 -13.93
CA ARG A 7 26.89 14.81 -14.96
C ARG A 7 28.09 14.99 -15.87
N GLN A 8 29.28 15.20 -15.32
CA GLN A 8 30.50 15.36 -16.09
C GLN A 8 30.81 14.13 -16.98
N ARG A 9 30.45 12.95 -16.51
CA ARG A 9 30.61 11.73 -17.28
C ARG A 9 29.63 11.66 -18.47
N VAL A 10 28.38 12.09 -18.25
CA VAL A 10 27.38 12.23 -19.32
C VAL A 10 27.81 13.26 -20.34
N GLU A 11 28.20 14.46 -19.93
CA GLU A 11 28.69 15.56 -20.78
C GLU A 11 29.85 15.13 -21.67
N ARG A 12 30.82 14.41 -21.10
CA ARG A 12 31.98 13.87 -21.83
C ARG A 12 31.55 12.89 -22.91
N LEU A 13 30.59 12.00 -22.62
CA LEU A 13 30.10 11.01 -23.59
C LEU A 13 29.21 11.65 -24.66
N LEU A 14 28.52 12.73 -24.35
CA LEU A 14 27.76 13.54 -25.28
C LEU A 14 28.66 14.45 -26.13
N GLN A 15 29.94 14.63 -25.77
CA GLN A 15 30.89 15.60 -26.38
C GLN A 15 30.35 17.03 -26.33
N ASP A 16 29.70 17.41 -25.25
CA ASP A 16 29.10 18.74 -25.04
C ASP A 16 29.63 19.38 -23.75
N SER A 17 30.95 19.56 -23.68
CA SER A 17 31.63 20.13 -22.51
C SER A 17 31.23 21.59 -22.21
N ASP A 18 30.70 22.28 -23.19
CA ASP A 18 30.32 23.69 -23.09
C ASP A 18 28.83 23.92 -22.77
N ASN A 19 28.08 22.84 -22.50
CA ASN A 19 26.64 22.86 -22.19
C ASN A 19 25.78 23.59 -23.24
N LYS A 20 26.20 23.57 -24.50
CA LYS A 20 25.53 24.28 -25.59
C LYS A 20 24.25 23.59 -26.07
N ARG A 21 24.15 22.28 -25.85
CA ARG A 21 23.06 21.44 -26.36
C ARG A 21 22.19 20.89 -25.25
N TRP A 22 22.80 20.52 -24.15
CA TRP A 22 22.13 20.03 -22.95
C TRP A 22 22.59 20.84 -21.76
N SER A 23 21.62 21.50 -21.12
CA SER A 23 21.92 22.26 -19.90
C SER A 23 22.21 21.31 -18.72
N ASP A 24 22.97 21.77 -17.73
CA ASP A 24 23.18 21.06 -16.46
C ASP A 24 21.86 20.61 -15.84
N SER A 25 20.85 21.47 -15.88
CA SER A 25 19.51 21.18 -15.32
C SER A 25 18.82 20.01 -16.04
N GLU A 26 18.94 19.95 -17.37
CA GLU A 26 18.36 18.83 -18.15
C GLU A 26 19.07 17.51 -17.84
N ILE A 27 20.41 17.52 -17.83
CA ILE A 27 21.19 16.31 -17.51
C ILE A 27 20.88 15.84 -16.08
N ASN A 28 20.76 16.75 -15.14
CA ASN A 28 20.38 16.43 -13.77
C ASN A 28 18.98 15.80 -13.72
N GLY A 29 17.99 16.33 -14.42
CA GLY A 29 16.66 15.73 -14.53
C GLY A 29 16.70 14.31 -15.13
N TYR A 30 17.54 14.10 -16.17
CA TYR A 30 17.72 12.76 -16.75
C TYR A 30 18.37 11.77 -15.77
N LEU A 31 19.27 12.23 -14.90
CA LEU A 31 19.87 11.41 -13.86
C LEU A 31 18.86 11.03 -12.78
N ASP A 32 18.00 11.96 -12.36
CA ASP A 32 16.92 11.71 -11.39
C ASP A 32 15.91 10.69 -11.92
N ASP A 33 15.48 10.86 -13.17
CA ASP A 33 14.61 9.91 -13.86
C ASP A 33 15.26 8.53 -14.00
N ALA A 34 16.55 8.49 -14.34
CA ALA A 34 17.28 7.24 -14.47
C ALA A 34 17.39 6.52 -13.12
N GLN A 35 17.59 7.25 -12.02
CA GLN A 35 17.62 6.71 -10.66
C GLN A 35 16.27 6.08 -10.29
N LEU A 36 15.18 6.78 -10.58
CA LEU A 36 13.83 6.28 -10.32
C LEU A 36 13.53 5.00 -11.12
N ASP A 37 13.87 4.98 -12.41
CA ASP A 37 13.67 3.82 -13.27
C ASP A 37 14.55 2.64 -12.84
N PHE A 38 15.80 2.89 -12.43
CA PHE A 38 16.67 1.87 -11.88
C PHE A 38 16.04 1.19 -10.67
N CYS A 39 15.56 1.97 -9.69
CA CYS A 39 14.91 1.43 -8.50
C CYS A 39 13.67 0.59 -8.85
N ARG A 40 12.88 1.01 -9.84
CA ARG A 40 11.71 0.24 -10.31
C ARG A 40 12.08 -1.11 -10.91
N ILE A 41 13.14 -1.17 -11.71
CA ILE A 41 13.56 -2.38 -12.44
C ILE A 41 14.35 -3.31 -11.53
N ALA A 42 15.34 -2.78 -10.84
CA ALA A 42 16.22 -3.53 -9.96
C ALA A 42 15.57 -3.97 -8.65
N LYS A 43 14.41 -3.36 -8.30
CA LYS A 43 13.74 -3.54 -6.99
C LYS A 43 14.68 -3.29 -5.79
N ASN A 44 15.60 -2.38 -5.94
CA ASN A 44 16.68 -2.07 -5.03
C ASN A 44 16.99 -0.54 -5.07
N PRO A 45 17.30 0.11 -3.93
CA PRO A 45 17.39 -0.46 -2.59
C PRO A 45 16.04 -0.71 -1.94
N LYS A 46 16.01 -1.62 -0.97
CA LYS A 46 14.84 -1.85 -0.11
C LYS A 46 14.86 -0.92 1.09
N THR A 47 13.67 -0.58 1.54
CA THR A 47 13.46 0.23 2.75
C THR A 47 12.32 -0.36 3.58
N SER A 48 12.27 0.01 4.85
CA SER A 48 11.16 -0.34 5.73
C SER A 48 10.68 0.89 6.47
N VAL A 49 9.36 1.03 6.59
CA VAL A 49 8.73 2.09 7.36
C VAL A 49 7.81 1.45 8.38
N THR A 50 7.98 1.85 9.64
CA THR A 50 7.10 1.42 10.73
C THR A 50 6.03 2.48 10.92
N GLN A 51 4.76 2.07 10.86
CA GLN A 51 3.63 2.91 11.21
C GLN A 51 2.91 2.30 12.42
N ASN A 52 2.43 3.14 13.31
CA ASN A 52 1.52 2.68 14.35
C ASN A 52 0.16 2.47 13.68
N LEU A 53 -0.44 1.31 13.91
CA LEU A 53 -1.87 1.19 13.71
C LEU A 53 -2.50 2.06 14.78
N VAL A 54 -2.93 3.24 14.39
CA VAL A 54 -3.68 4.13 15.27
C VAL A 54 -4.88 3.34 15.75
N ASP A 55 -5.27 3.51 17.03
CA ASP A 55 -6.45 2.88 17.61
C ASP A 55 -7.67 3.31 16.79
N VAL A 56 -8.01 2.49 15.85
CA VAL A 56 -9.06 2.71 14.85
C VAL A 56 -10.39 2.12 15.28
N ASN A 57 -10.40 1.46 16.42
CA ASN A 57 -11.60 0.97 17.08
C ASN A 57 -12.24 2.05 17.95
N LYS A 58 -12.38 3.26 17.41
CA LYS A 58 -13.24 4.22 18.06
C LYS A 58 -14.66 3.67 18.03
N ARG A 59 -15.15 3.37 19.22
CA ARG A 59 -16.52 2.91 19.42
C ARG A 59 -17.33 4.05 20.00
N TYR A 60 -18.38 4.41 19.31
CA TYR A 60 -19.33 5.43 19.70
C TYR A 60 -20.62 4.76 20.13
N THR A 61 -21.13 5.11 21.27
CA THR A 61 -22.43 4.66 21.81
C THR A 61 -23.43 5.81 21.79
N GLY A 62 -24.70 5.48 21.68
CA GLY A 62 -25.75 6.51 21.69
C GLY A 62 -25.80 7.35 20.43
N ALA A 63 -25.30 6.83 19.32
CA ALA A 63 -25.44 7.48 18.03
C ALA A 63 -26.88 7.38 17.52
N THR A 64 -27.29 8.35 16.72
CA THR A 64 -28.62 8.39 16.10
C THR A 64 -28.53 8.15 14.62
N LEU A 65 -29.58 7.55 14.09
CA LEU A 65 -29.72 7.17 12.70
C LEU A 65 -30.93 7.89 12.10
N SER A 66 -30.77 8.47 10.94
CA SER A 66 -31.84 9.01 10.12
C SER A 66 -31.73 8.46 8.71
N ILE A 67 -32.76 7.78 8.24
CA ILE A 67 -32.78 7.17 6.91
C ILE A 67 -33.77 7.93 6.04
N SER A 68 -33.32 8.31 4.86
CA SER A 68 -34.12 8.87 3.80
C SER A 68 -33.85 8.14 2.49
N SER A 69 -34.86 7.42 1.99
CA SER A 69 -34.72 6.58 0.83
C SER A 69 -33.64 5.48 1.06
N ARG A 70 -32.53 5.52 0.34
CA ARG A 70 -31.44 4.54 0.47
C ARG A 70 -30.22 5.09 1.22
N THR A 71 -30.28 6.33 1.68
CA THR A 71 -29.18 6.96 2.39
C THR A 71 -29.48 7.01 3.89
N ALA A 72 -28.60 6.44 4.67
CA ALA A 72 -28.63 6.54 6.11
C ALA A 72 -27.58 7.54 6.58
N THR A 73 -28.03 8.56 7.30
CA THR A 73 -27.17 9.54 7.97
C THR A 73 -27.04 9.15 9.42
N ILE A 74 -25.82 8.91 9.86
CA ILE A 74 -25.49 8.60 11.24
C ILE A 74 -24.92 9.85 11.89
N THR A 75 -25.43 10.18 13.09
CA THR A 75 -24.94 11.28 13.91
C THR A 75 -24.42 10.72 15.23
N LEU A 76 -23.15 10.93 15.51
CA LEU A 76 -22.53 10.50 16.76
C LEU A 76 -23.07 11.30 17.96
N GLY A 77 -23.11 10.67 19.11
CA GLY A 77 -23.63 11.29 20.32
C GLY A 77 -22.69 12.32 20.96
N GLY A 78 -23.26 13.33 21.61
CA GLY A 78 -22.49 14.31 22.36
C GLY A 78 -21.53 15.16 21.51
N SER A 79 -20.29 15.30 21.98
CA SER A 79 -19.20 16.02 21.28
C SER A 79 -18.27 15.10 20.48
N ASP A 80 -18.67 13.86 20.25
CA ASP A 80 -17.85 12.89 19.55
C ASP A 80 -17.68 13.26 18.08
N THR A 81 -16.46 13.11 17.60
CA THR A 81 -16.12 13.33 16.20
C THR A 81 -15.41 12.10 15.63
N HIS A 82 -15.73 11.75 14.39
CA HIS A 82 -15.11 10.61 13.70
C HIS A 82 -13.85 11.01 12.93
N THR A 83 -13.06 9.97 12.57
CA THR A 83 -11.88 10.12 11.70
C THR A 83 -12.12 9.56 10.29
N LEU A 84 -13.36 9.21 9.98
CA LEU A 84 -13.75 8.61 8.71
C LEU A 84 -13.57 9.56 7.54
N SER A 85 -13.26 9.00 6.40
CA SER A 85 -13.32 9.62 5.07
C SER A 85 -14.23 8.78 4.17
N ASP A 86 -14.49 9.27 2.97
CA ASP A 86 -15.16 8.49 1.94
C ASP A 86 -14.44 7.16 1.72
N ASP A 87 -15.20 6.13 1.43
CA ASP A 87 -14.74 4.74 1.31
C ASP A 87 -14.21 4.09 2.61
N SER A 88 -14.22 4.76 3.75
CA SER A 88 -13.96 4.13 5.06
C SER A 88 -14.99 3.05 5.36
N SER A 89 -14.66 2.11 6.23
CA SER A 89 -15.59 1.08 6.67
C SER A 89 -15.98 1.30 8.12
N VAL A 90 -17.23 1.00 8.45
CA VAL A 90 -17.77 1.07 9.81
C VAL A 90 -18.59 -0.19 10.11
N ILE A 91 -18.64 -0.60 11.38
CA ILE A 91 -19.58 -1.61 11.86
C ILE A 91 -20.65 -0.89 12.67
N ILE A 92 -21.91 -1.13 12.35
CA ILE A 92 -23.05 -0.59 13.07
C ILE A 92 -23.75 -1.75 13.77
N SER A 93 -24.13 -1.54 15.02
CA SER A 93 -24.87 -2.52 15.80
C SER A 93 -25.86 -1.84 16.75
N GLY A 94 -26.80 -2.62 17.26
CA GLY A 94 -27.77 -2.12 18.25
C GLY A 94 -29.04 -1.49 17.65
N SER A 95 -29.15 -1.35 16.32
CA SER A 95 -30.42 -0.92 15.74
C SER A 95 -31.48 -1.99 15.93
N THR A 96 -32.60 -1.59 16.55
CA THR A 96 -33.74 -2.47 16.82
C THR A 96 -34.86 -2.27 15.81
N LYS A 97 -34.96 -1.08 15.22
CA LYS A 97 -35.99 -0.75 14.22
C LYS A 97 -35.57 -1.12 12.80
N PHE A 98 -34.28 -1.03 12.50
CA PHE A 98 -33.73 -1.29 11.17
C PHE A 98 -32.60 -2.31 11.29
N THR A 99 -32.99 -3.57 11.49
CA THR A 99 -32.02 -4.67 11.71
C THR A 99 -31.08 -4.90 10.53
N GLU A 100 -31.48 -4.51 9.32
CA GLU A 100 -30.66 -4.57 8.10
C GLU A 100 -29.44 -3.64 8.13
N ILE A 101 -29.44 -2.63 9.02
CA ILE A 101 -28.31 -1.73 9.17
C ILE A 101 -27.23 -2.30 10.10
N ASN A 102 -27.58 -3.30 10.92
CA ASN A 102 -26.58 -3.95 11.75
C ASN A 102 -25.60 -4.74 10.90
N GLY A 103 -24.34 -4.41 10.99
CA GLY A 103 -23.25 -5.03 10.23
C GLY A 103 -22.24 -4.03 9.68
N GLY A 104 -21.39 -4.49 8.79
CA GLY A 104 -20.37 -3.66 8.16
C GLY A 104 -20.90 -2.86 6.98
N HIS A 105 -20.57 -1.58 6.93
CA HIS A 105 -20.94 -0.67 5.85
C HIS A 105 -19.76 0.11 5.34
N VAL A 106 -19.85 0.56 4.08
CA VAL A 106 -18.90 1.52 3.50
C VAL A 106 -19.50 2.91 3.58
N VAL A 107 -18.70 3.85 4.05
CA VAL A 107 -19.05 5.26 4.14
C VAL A 107 -19.03 5.87 2.74
N ILE A 108 -20.13 6.49 2.34
CA ILE A 108 -20.25 7.16 1.04
C ILE A 108 -19.95 8.65 1.10
N SER A 109 -20.10 9.25 2.28
CA SER A 109 -19.77 10.65 2.50
C SER A 109 -19.39 10.88 3.96
N ALA A 110 -18.19 11.40 4.19
CA ALA A 110 -17.71 11.78 5.52
C ALA A 110 -16.63 12.86 5.42
N THR A 111 -16.64 13.77 6.40
CA THR A 111 -15.56 14.74 6.60
C THR A 111 -14.95 14.52 7.96
N SER A 112 -13.68 14.17 8.01
CA SER A 112 -12.96 13.92 9.28
C SER A 112 -13.09 15.11 10.25
N GLY A 113 -13.32 14.84 11.52
CA GLY A 113 -13.55 15.84 12.54
C GLY A 113 -15.01 16.31 12.68
N GLN A 114 -15.93 15.80 11.86
CA GLN A 114 -17.37 16.00 12.01
C GLN A 114 -17.98 14.90 12.88
N ASN A 115 -19.24 15.10 13.31
CA ASN A 115 -20.00 14.11 14.05
C ASN A 115 -21.01 13.34 13.19
N THR A 116 -21.04 13.58 11.88
CA THR A 116 -21.98 12.96 10.95
C THR A 116 -21.28 12.34 9.75
N PHE A 117 -21.78 11.20 9.31
CA PHE A 117 -21.37 10.54 8.06
C PHE A 117 -22.56 9.80 7.44
N GLN A 118 -22.40 9.37 6.19
CA GLN A 118 -23.46 8.70 5.43
C GLN A 118 -23.02 7.34 4.91
N ILE A 119 -23.97 6.41 4.89
CA ILE A 119 -23.83 5.09 4.28
C ILE A 119 -24.98 4.85 3.29
N LEU A 120 -24.77 3.96 2.33
CA LEU A 120 -25.79 3.52 1.38
C LEU A 120 -26.42 2.20 1.85
N LEU A 121 -27.75 2.14 1.82
CA LEU A 121 -28.51 0.93 2.11
C LEU A 121 -28.97 0.22 0.83
N ASP A 122 -29.17 -1.09 0.90
CA ASP A 122 -29.63 -1.90 -0.23
C ASP A 122 -31.09 -1.63 -0.57
N SER A 123 -31.92 -1.41 0.44
CA SER A 123 -33.35 -1.16 0.29
C SER A 123 -33.71 0.27 0.61
N ALA A 124 -34.74 0.80 -0.08
CA ALA A 124 -35.29 2.10 0.25
C ALA A 124 -36.18 1.97 1.49
N THR A 125 -35.82 2.70 2.52
CA THR A 125 -36.60 2.80 3.77
C THR A 125 -36.54 4.22 4.31
N SER A 126 -37.32 4.56 5.31
CA SER A 126 -37.27 5.87 5.92
C SER A 126 -37.65 5.78 7.39
N GLY A 127 -36.99 6.59 8.20
CA GLY A 127 -37.26 6.66 9.64
C GLY A 127 -36.02 7.02 10.45
N THR A 128 -36.19 6.98 11.77
CA THR A 128 -35.12 7.30 12.72
C THR A 128 -34.97 6.19 13.76
N ASP A 129 -33.77 5.94 14.19
CA ASP A 129 -33.44 5.09 15.35
C ASP A 129 -32.43 5.81 16.25
N SER A 130 -32.30 5.36 17.50
CA SER A 130 -31.39 5.92 18.49
C SER A 130 -30.66 4.80 19.23
N ASP A 131 -29.65 5.17 19.99
CA ASP A 131 -28.85 4.24 20.80
C ASP A 131 -28.11 3.16 19.99
N ILE A 132 -27.82 3.45 18.72
CA ILE A 132 -26.96 2.60 17.91
C ILE A 132 -25.50 2.75 18.33
N VAL A 133 -24.76 1.67 18.13
CA VAL A 133 -23.32 1.64 18.36
C VAL A 133 -22.63 1.67 17.01
N VAL A 134 -21.70 2.59 16.86
CA VAL A 134 -20.86 2.72 15.65
C VAL A 134 -19.42 2.40 16.03
N GLN A 135 -18.80 1.55 15.30
CA GLN A 135 -17.38 1.21 15.42
C GLN A 135 -16.66 1.57 14.12
N GLU A 136 -15.72 2.48 14.20
CA GLU A 136 -14.82 2.71 13.06
C GLU A 136 -13.95 1.46 12.85
N THR A 137 -13.96 0.91 11.66
CA THR A 137 -13.16 -0.26 11.34
C THR A 137 -12.03 0.14 10.42
N GLY A 138 -10.90 0.32 11.00
CA GLY A 138 -9.61 0.55 10.40
C GLY A 138 -9.54 1.55 9.25
N PRO A 139 -8.62 2.50 9.34
CA PRO A 139 -8.40 3.45 8.26
C PRO A 139 -7.82 2.72 7.05
N VAL A 140 -8.05 3.34 5.92
CA VAL A 140 -7.21 3.14 4.75
C VAL A 140 -5.79 3.56 5.13
N ILE A 141 -4.87 2.61 5.18
CA ILE A 141 -3.47 2.89 5.50
C ILE A 141 -2.81 3.49 4.27
N THR A 142 -2.31 4.71 4.41
CA THR A 142 -1.61 5.36 3.30
C THR A 142 -0.21 4.75 3.15
N LYS A 143 0.14 4.40 1.94
CA LYS A 143 1.50 3.98 1.60
C LYS A 143 2.47 5.13 1.87
N PRO A 144 3.57 4.90 2.61
CA PRO A 144 4.60 5.91 2.81
C PRO A 144 5.14 6.44 1.47
N SER A 145 5.28 7.76 1.36
CA SER A 145 5.79 8.39 0.12
C SER A 145 7.22 7.96 -0.22
N SER A 146 7.99 7.55 0.78
CA SER A 146 9.35 7.00 0.62
C SER A 146 9.39 5.60 0.02
N ILE A 147 8.25 4.92 -0.12
CA ILE A 147 8.15 3.59 -0.72
C ILE A 147 7.58 3.71 -2.13
N LEU A 148 8.34 3.23 -3.11
CA LEU A 148 7.91 3.18 -4.50
C LEU A 148 6.92 2.03 -4.74
N GLU A 149 7.28 0.84 -4.27
CA GLU A 149 6.50 -0.39 -4.39
C GLU A 149 6.60 -1.19 -3.10
N ILE A 150 5.49 -1.68 -2.60
CA ILE A 150 5.45 -2.51 -1.38
C ILE A 150 5.78 -3.95 -1.77
N THR A 151 6.73 -4.55 -1.06
CA THR A 151 7.15 -5.95 -1.26
C THR A 151 6.63 -6.88 -0.19
N SER A 152 6.53 -6.41 1.05
CA SER A 152 5.93 -7.17 2.14
C SER A 152 5.36 -6.23 3.20
N VAL A 153 4.40 -6.73 3.94
CA VAL A 153 3.80 -6.04 5.09
C VAL A 153 3.79 -7.01 6.26
N THR A 154 4.29 -6.58 7.41
CA THR A 154 4.28 -7.40 8.62
C THR A 154 3.52 -6.70 9.73
N LEU A 155 2.73 -7.44 10.47
CA LEU A 155 2.03 -6.99 11.68
C LEU A 155 2.51 -7.82 12.86
N ASN A 156 3.10 -7.17 13.86
CA ASN A 156 3.67 -7.85 15.04
C ASN A 156 4.63 -9.01 14.70
N GLY A 157 5.43 -8.85 13.65
CA GLY A 157 6.38 -9.88 13.19
C GLY A 157 5.78 -11.00 12.34
N LYS A 158 4.45 -11.02 12.12
CA LYS A 158 3.78 -11.93 11.19
C LYS A 158 3.67 -11.27 9.83
N GLU A 159 4.15 -11.93 8.79
CA GLU A 159 3.97 -11.46 7.41
C GLU A 159 2.53 -11.65 6.97
N LEU A 160 1.97 -10.61 6.38
CA LEU A 160 0.61 -10.57 5.87
C LEU A 160 0.58 -10.91 4.37
N ALA A 161 -0.43 -11.64 3.95
CA ALA A 161 -0.67 -11.87 2.53
C ALA A 161 -1.06 -10.55 1.83
N ILE A 162 -0.70 -10.41 0.57
CA ILE A 162 -1.03 -9.22 -0.24
C ILE A 162 -2.07 -9.63 -1.29
N TYR A 163 -3.23 -8.97 -1.28
CA TYR A 163 -4.31 -9.15 -2.24
C TYR A 163 -4.70 -7.82 -2.87
N THR A 164 -5.32 -7.90 -4.03
CA THR A 164 -6.06 -6.77 -4.62
C THR A 164 -7.54 -6.89 -4.29
N GLU A 165 -8.28 -5.77 -4.38
CA GLU A 165 -9.74 -5.81 -4.20
C GLU A 165 -10.42 -6.73 -5.20
N SER A 166 -9.92 -6.81 -6.45
CA SER A 166 -10.45 -7.73 -7.46
C SER A 166 -10.21 -9.20 -7.10
N ASP A 167 -9.07 -9.53 -6.49
CA ASP A 167 -8.80 -10.90 -6.04
C ASP A 167 -9.86 -11.37 -5.05
N LEU A 168 -10.18 -10.53 -4.05
CA LEU A 168 -11.18 -10.84 -3.05
C LEU A 168 -12.61 -10.81 -3.59
N ASN A 169 -12.93 -9.83 -4.45
CA ASN A 169 -14.23 -9.76 -5.12
C ASN A 169 -14.46 -10.97 -6.03
N ASN A 170 -13.44 -11.39 -6.79
CA ASN A 170 -13.54 -12.57 -7.65
C ASN A 170 -13.62 -13.86 -6.84
N ALA A 171 -12.95 -13.97 -5.70
CA ALA A 171 -13.07 -15.12 -4.82
C ALA A 171 -14.48 -15.23 -4.23
N SER A 172 -15.12 -14.11 -3.88
CA SER A 172 -16.51 -14.09 -3.42
C SER A 172 -17.50 -14.47 -4.53
N ASN A 173 -17.32 -13.96 -5.76
CA ASN A 173 -18.19 -14.22 -6.89
C ASN A 173 -18.07 -15.66 -7.44
N ARG A 174 -16.88 -16.28 -7.38
CA ARG A 174 -16.69 -17.67 -7.87
C ARG A 174 -17.40 -18.73 -7.03
N ARG A 175 -17.81 -18.44 -5.81
CA ARG A 175 -18.64 -19.34 -5.01
C ARG A 175 -20.03 -19.61 -5.61
N TYR A 176 -20.53 -18.71 -6.47
CA TYR A 176 -21.85 -18.86 -7.08
C TYR A 176 -21.87 -19.63 -8.41
N SER A 177 -20.74 -19.77 -9.11
CA SER A 177 -20.79 -20.30 -10.48
C SER A 177 -20.26 -21.72 -10.68
N THR A 178 -19.41 -22.24 -9.81
CA THR A 178 -18.88 -23.62 -9.97
C THR A 178 -18.34 -24.15 -8.65
N GLY A 179 -18.73 -25.32 -8.23
CA GLY A 179 -18.24 -26.07 -7.07
C GLY A 179 -16.75 -26.49 -7.15
N MET A 180 -15.91 -25.64 -7.71
CA MET A 180 -14.47 -25.85 -7.81
C MET A 180 -13.76 -25.07 -6.71
N TYR A 181 -13.33 -25.78 -5.70
CA TYR A 181 -12.50 -25.31 -4.63
C TYR A 181 -11.13 -24.90 -5.18
N LEU A 182 -10.88 -23.60 -5.31
CA LEU A 182 -9.52 -23.10 -5.19
C LEU A 182 -9.16 -23.23 -3.70
N GLN A 183 -8.37 -24.23 -3.36
CA GLN A 183 -7.68 -24.33 -2.08
C GLN A 183 -6.58 -23.25 -2.05
N LEU A 184 -6.98 -22.00 -1.93
CA LEU A 184 -6.19 -21.04 -1.21
C LEU A 184 -6.20 -21.51 0.25
N ASN A 185 -5.09 -21.47 0.96
CA ASN A 185 -4.99 -21.77 2.39
C ASN A 185 -5.87 -20.85 3.28
N MET A 186 -6.93 -20.29 2.73
CA MET A 186 -7.96 -19.47 3.35
C MET A 186 -9.07 -20.31 4.01
N SER A 187 -8.91 -21.63 4.11
CA SER A 187 -9.94 -22.53 4.67
C SER A 187 -10.28 -22.27 6.14
N LYS A 188 -9.52 -21.42 6.82
CA LYS A 188 -9.79 -20.98 8.20
C LYS A 188 -10.27 -19.54 8.32
N ALA A 189 -10.08 -18.67 7.33
CA ALA A 189 -10.33 -17.24 7.43
C ALA A 189 -11.68 -16.78 6.84
N LEU A 190 -12.41 -17.63 6.14
CA LEU A 190 -13.68 -17.28 5.52
C LEU A 190 -14.82 -18.19 5.97
N PRO A 191 -15.18 -18.24 7.27
CA PRO A 191 -16.22 -19.18 7.71
C PRO A 191 -17.64 -18.80 7.31
N PHE A 192 -17.97 -17.55 6.96
CA PHE A 192 -19.35 -17.13 6.81
C PHE A 192 -19.59 -16.11 5.70
N PHE A 193 -19.83 -16.59 4.49
CA PHE A 193 -20.54 -15.81 3.50
C PHE A 193 -21.99 -16.30 3.47
N SER A 194 -22.88 -15.63 4.16
CA SER A 194 -24.30 -15.90 4.11
C SER A 194 -24.96 -15.17 2.93
N ASN A 195 -25.99 -15.80 2.37
CA ASN A 195 -26.75 -15.38 1.20
C ASN A 195 -27.58 -14.11 1.44
N THR A 196 -26.98 -12.93 1.52
CA THR A 196 -27.74 -11.69 1.55
C THR A 196 -27.21 -10.66 0.58
N THR A 197 -28.13 -10.05 -0.11
CA THR A 197 -28.08 -9.07 -1.17
C THR A 197 -27.11 -7.88 -0.94
N PHE A 198 -26.45 -7.49 -1.99
CA PHE A 198 -25.29 -6.62 -2.14
C PHE A 198 -25.42 -5.19 -1.63
N SER A 199 -24.54 -4.76 -0.70
CA SER A 199 -24.20 -3.35 -0.53
C SER A 199 -22.71 -3.08 -0.44
N ALA A 200 -21.94 -3.92 0.20
CA ALA A 200 -20.49 -3.91 0.13
C ALA A 200 -19.98 -5.32 -0.10
N PRO A 201 -18.84 -5.53 -0.74
CA PRO A 201 -18.25 -6.86 -0.85
C PRO A 201 -18.20 -7.49 0.54
N GLU A 202 -18.70 -8.71 0.68
CA GLU A 202 -18.83 -9.37 1.99
C GLU A 202 -17.51 -9.48 2.75
N TRP A 203 -16.38 -9.54 2.04
CA TRP A 203 -15.07 -9.57 2.66
C TRP A 203 -14.78 -8.30 3.49
N ARG A 204 -15.37 -7.15 3.15
CA ARG A 204 -15.24 -5.90 3.92
C ARG A 204 -15.97 -5.91 5.27
N LYS A 205 -16.85 -6.89 5.47
CA LYS A 205 -17.63 -7.07 6.70
C LYS A 205 -17.03 -8.14 7.62
N SER A 206 -16.02 -8.86 7.15
CA SER A 206 -15.39 -9.93 7.91
C SER A 206 -14.49 -9.36 8.99
N ASP A 207 -14.72 -9.77 10.22
CA ASP A 207 -13.88 -9.48 11.38
C ASP A 207 -13.07 -10.71 11.81
N GLY A 208 -11.97 -10.53 12.49
CA GLY A 208 -11.12 -11.61 12.95
C GLY A 208 -9.64 -11.25 13.00
N GLN A 209 -8.80 -12.28 13.16
CA GLN A 209 -7.35 -12.10 13.16
C GLN A 209 -6.87 -11.61 11.80
N VAL A 210 -6.06 -10.54 11.80
CA VAL A 210 -5.49 -9.98 10.57
C VAL A 210 -4.55 -10.99 9.88
N GLU A 211 -4.82 -11.27 8.62
CA GLU A 211 -4.06 -12.23 7.82
C GLU A 211 -3.50 -11.61 6.53
N ALA A 212 -4.09 -10.53 6.07
CA ALA A 212 -3.76 -9.94 4.78
C ALA A 212 -3.87 -8.41 4.77
N VAL A 213 -3.28 -7.83 3.74
CA VAL A 213 -3.52 -6.45 3.31
C VAL A 213 -4.15 -6.45 1.91
N VAL A 214 -5.06 -5.54 1.67
CA VAL A 214 -5.83 -5.44 0.43
C VAL A 214 -5.58 -4.09 -0.22
N PHE A 215 -5.03 -4.11 -1.41
CA PHE A 215 -4.80 -2.90 -2.19
C PHE A 215 -6.01 -2.55 -3.04
N ASN A 216 -6.34 -1.26 -3.08
CA ASN A 216 -7.31 -0.74 -4.02
C ASN A 216 -6.63 -0.59 -5.39
N GLU A 217 -7.20 -1.19 -6.44
CA GLU A 217 -6.65 -1.11 -7.80
C GLU A 217 -6.67 0.30 -8.37
N ARG A 218 -7.61 1.13 -7.92
CA ARG A 218 -7.73 2.53 -8.35
C ARG A 218 -6.77 3.47 -7.63
N SER A 219 -6.22 3.05 -6.49
CA SER A 219 -5.32 3.84 -5.67
C SER A 219 -4.18 2.98 -5.13
N ALA A 220 -3.07 2.92 -5.87
CA ALA A 220 -1.84 2.28 -5.40
C ALA A 220 -1.20 2.99 -4.18
N SER A 221 -1.80 4.09 -3.72
CA SER A 221 -1.30 4.89 -2.59
C SER A 221 -1.84 4.48 -1.24
N SER A 222 -2.77 3.50 -1.18
CA SER A 222 -3.38 3.08 0.07
C SER A 222 -3.78 1.60 0.04
N PHE A 223 -3.88 1.01 1.21
CA PHE A 223 -4.33 -0.37 1.40
C PHE A 223 -5.16 -0.51 2.67
N ARG A 224 -5.90 -1.59 2.78
CA ARG A 224 -6.70 -1.97 3.94
C ARG A 224 -6.16 -3.23 4.58
N ILE A 225 -6.48 -3.45 5.84
CA ILE A 225 -6.19 -4.67 6.57
C ILE A 225 -7.39 -5.62 6.43
N PHE A 226 -7.11 -6.90 6.32
CA PHE A 226 -8.15 -7.93 6.17
C PHE A 226 -7.79 -9.21 6.95
N PRO A 227 -8.72 -9.89 7.62
CA PRO A 227 -10.03 -9.37 8.05
C PRO A 227 -9.91 -8.11 8.91
N LEU A 228 -11.05 -7.45 9.16
CA LEU A 228 -11.07 -6.34 10.11
C LEU A 228 -10.70 -6.89 11.50
N PRO A 229 -9.73 -6.29 12.20
CA PRO A 229 -9.38 -6.79 13.51
C PRO A 229 -10.55 -6.69 14.49
N SER A 230 -10.79 -7.75 15.24
CA SER A 230 -11.73 -7.74 16.33
C SER A 230 -11.25 -6.86 17.49
N ASP A 231 -12.18 -6.44 18.37
CA ASP A 231 -11.87 -5.66 19.56
C ASP A 231 -10.71 -6.26 20.35
N GLY A 232 -9.63 -5.51 20.53
CA GLY A 232 -8.43 -5.92 21.26
C GLY A 232 -7.24 -6.33 20.39
N GLU A 233 -7.41 -6.58 19.11
CA GLU A 233 -6.28 -6.95 18.23
C GLU A 233 -5.46 -5.75 17.76
N TYR A 234 -5.98 -4.53 17.85
CA TYR A 234 -5.24 -3.29 17.49
C TYR A 234 -4.33 -2.78 18.59
N ALA A 235 -4.64 -3.14 19.81
CA ALA A 235 -3.84 -2.75 20.96
C ALA A 235 -3.63 -3.96 21.86
N TYR A 236 -2.42 -4.24 22.25
CA TYR A 236 -2.17 -5.14 23.38
C TYR A 236 -2.00 -4.30 24.64
N LEU A 237 -2.45 -4.86 25.76
CA LEU A 237 -2.15 -4.28 27.07
C LEU A 237 -0.66 -4.54 27.34
N ASP A 238 0.10 -3.47 27.48
CA ASP A 238 1.43 -3.59 28.06
C ASP A 238 1.28 -4.12 29.48
N LYS A 239 1.89 -5.27 29.75
CA LYS A 239 1.78 -5.94 31.06
C LYS A 239 2.25 -5.07 32.22
N ASP A 240 3.19 -4.17 31.92
CA ASP A 240 3.82 -3.36 32.97
C ASP A 240 3.14 -2.00 33.18
N ALA A 241 2.44 -1.45 32.18
CA ALA A 241 1.88 -0.11 32.23
C ALA A 241 0.35 -0.06 32.24
N ASN A 242 -0.34 -1.17 32.05
CA ASN A 242 -1.80 -1.24 31.90
C ASN A 242 -2.36 -0.27 30.84
N THR A 243 -1.53 0.13 29.89
CA THR A 243 -1.83 1.06 28.81
C THR A 243 -2.01 0.30 27.50
N LYS A 244 -2.99 0.71 26.70
CA LYS A 244 -3.15 0.17 25.34
C LYS A 244 -2.02 0.69 24.46
N VAL A 245 -1.20 -0.20 23.93
CA VAL A 245 -0.12 0.12 23.00
C VAL A 245 -0.58 -0.20 21.58
N SER A 246 -0.51 0.78 20.70
CA SER A 246 -0.85 0.59 19.28
C SER A 246 0.05 -0.48 18.66
N GLN A 247 -0.55 -1.40 17.93
CA GLN A 247 0.21 -2.38 17.16
C GLN A 247 1.00 -1.69 16.05
N LYS A 248 2.18 -2.21 15.75
CA LYS A 248 3.07 -1.68 14.72
C LYS A 248 2.94 -2.49 13.45
N ILE A 249 2.62 -1.82 12.36
CA ILE A 249 2.71 -2.35 11.03
C ILE A 249 4.04 -1.92 10.42
N ILE A 250 4.79 -2.88 9.87
CA ILE A 250 6.04 -2.62 9.18
C ILE A 250 5.80 -2.86 7.70
N ILE A 251 5.95 -1.82 6.91
CA ILE A 251 5.80 -1.84 5.47
C ILE A 251 7.19 -1.87 4.87
N GLN A 252 7.52 -2.95 4.17
CA GLN A 252 8.77 -3.08 3.43
C GLN A 252 8.52 -2.88 1.95
N GLY A 253 9.47 -2.26 1.29
CA GLY A 253 9.32 -2.00 -0.13
C GLY A 253 10.58 -1.47 -0.78
N VAL A 254 10.46 -1.20 -2.07
CA VAL A 254 11.49 -0.53 -2.85
C VAL A 254 11.52 0.93 -2.45
N LEU A 255 12.69 1.47 -2.14
CA LEU A 255 12.86 2.88 -1.83
C LEU A 255 12.49 3.75 -3.04
N ARG A 256 11.71 4.79 -2.79
CA ARG A 256 11.58 5.89 -3.75
C ARG A 256 12.76 6.82 -3.57
N PRO A 257 13.68 6.88 -4.53
CA PRO A 257 14.83 7.75 -4.38
C PRO A 257 14.38 9.21 -4.36
N THR A 258 15.13 10.03 -3.64
CA THR A 258 14.98 11.49 -3.67
C THR A 258 15.80 12.06 -4.82
N ASP A 259 15.33 13.16 -5.38
CA ASP A 259 16.06 13.86 -6.44
C ASP A 259 17.44 14.30 -5.94
N LEU A 260 18.42 14.27 -6.81
CA LEU A 260 19.79 14.70 -6.51
C LEU A 260 19.84 16.22 -6.44
N SER A 261 19.52 16.80 -5.28
CA SER A 261 19.28 18.24 -5.11
C SER A 261 20.55 19.12 -5.17
N SER A 262 21.74 18.55 -4.96
CA SER A 262 23.02 19.28 -4.94
C SER A 262 24.10 18.55 -5.71
N ASP A 263 25.15 19.26 -6.13
CA ASP A 263 26.30 18.69 -6.84
C ASP A 263 27.07 17.63 -6.03
N SER A 264 27.00 17.72 -4.70
CA SER A 264 27.58 16.75 -3.77
C SER A 264 26.63 15.61 -3.41
N ALA A 265 25.37 15.65 -3.86
CA ALA A 265 24.42 14.58 -3.59
C ALA A 265 24.87 13.27 -4.24
N GLU A 266 24.73 12.17 -3.49
CA GLU A 266 25.04 10.83 -3.97
C GLU A 266 23.77 10.07 -4.30
N PRO A 267 23.76 9.27 -5.40
CA PRO A 267 22.61 8.43 -5.74
C PRO A 267 22.31 7.40 -4.65
N GLN A 268 21.03 7.20 -4.41
CA GLN A 268 20.54 6.22 -3.43
C GLN A 268 20.46 4.81 -4.03
N ILE A 269 21.43 4.42 -4.86
CA ILE A 269 21.57 3.09 -5.42
C ILE A 269 22.97 2.54 -5.10
N PRO A 270 23.16 1.20 -5.09
CA PRO A 270 24.46 0.61 -4.80
C PRO A 270 25.55 1.15 -5.73
N GLU A 271 26.73 1.42 -5.16
CA GLU A 271 27.83 2.06 -5.87
C GLU A 271 28.24 1.32 -7.14
N SER A 272 28.22 -0.02 -7.11
CA SER A 272 28.53 -0.89 -8.25
C SER A 272 27.63 -0.68 -9.48
N PHE A 273 26.45 -0.08 -9.28
CA PHE A 273 25.45 0.12 -10.34
C PHE A 273 25.24 1.59 -10.71
N GLN A 274 25.96 2.52 -10.10
CA GLN A 274 25.79 3.95 -10.37
C GLN A 274 26.09 4.33 -11.82
N GLU A 275 26.89 3.53 -12.53
CA GLU A 275 27.14 3.73 -13.96
C GLU A 275 25.87 3.56 -14.82
N ALA A 276 24.90 2.78 -14.36
CA ALA A 276 23.60 2.66 -15.03
C ALA A 276 22.91 4.01 -15.20
N LEU A 277 23.03 4.93 -14.20
CA LEU A 277 22.43 6.25 -14.30
C LEU A 277 22.99 7.06 -15.47
N VAL A 278 24.28 6.92 -15.76
CA VAL A 278 24.91 7.57 -16.91
C VAL A 278 24.27 7.07 -18.20
N TYR A 279 24.09 5.75 -18.34
CA TYR A 279 23.46 5.18 -19.54
C TYR A 279 21.98 5.57 -19.65
N GLY A 280 21.24 5.60 -18.56
CA GLY A 280 19.85 6.07 -18.55
C GLY A 280 19.70 7.54 -18.91
N ALA A 281 20.62 8.40 -18.47
CA ALA A 281 20.66 9.80 -18.86
C ALA A 281 21.03 9.99 -20.35
N LEU A 282 22.00 9.22 -20.85
CA LEU A 282 22.39 9.25 -22.26
C LEU A 282 21.27 8.78 -23.20
N GLU A 283 20.51 7.76 -22.83
CA GLU A 283 19.31 7.34 -23.56
C GLU A 283 18.37 8.53 -23.78
N ARG A 284 18.02 9.24 -22.71
CA ARG A 284 17.10 10.39 -22.75
C ARG A 284 17.68 11.55 -23.55
N ALA A 285 18.97 11.84 -23.36
CA ALA A 285 19.65 12.90 -24.09
C ALA A 285 19.63 12.66 -25.61
N TYR A 286 19.84 11.43 -26.08
CA TYR A 286 19.78 11.09 -27.51
C TYR A 286 18.37 10.98 -28.05
N LEU A 287 17.33 10.85 -27.20
CA LEU A 287 15.92 10.89 -27.61
C LEU A 287 15.36 12.32 -27.71
N LYS A 288 16.05 13.32 -27.16
CA LYS A 288 15.65 14.71 -27.25
C LYS A 288 15.39 15.11 -28.70
N GLU A 289 14.27 15.76 -28.98
CA GLU A 289 13.90 16.22 -30.31
C GLU A 289 14.76 17.40 -30.79
N THR A 290 15.96 17.07 -31.24
CA THR A 290 16.91 18.00 -31.84
C THR A 290 17.44 17.42 -33.15
N GLN A 291 18.17 18.22 -33.91
CA GLN A 291 18.88 17.73 -35.12
C GLN A 291 19.87 16.57 -34.85
N LEU A 292 20.16 16.31 -33.57
CA LEU A 292 21.09 15.28 -33.09
C LEU A 292 20.38 14.05 -32.56
N ARG A 293 19.05 13.97 -32.70
CA ARG A 293 18.30 12.79 -32.30
C ARG A 293 18.89 11.54 -32.94
N ASN A 294 19.30 10.59 -32.11
CA ASN A 294 19.87 9.34 -32.58
C ASN A 294 19.26 8.18 -31.83
N VAL A 295 18.23 7.60 -32.43
CA VAL A 295 17.46 6.51 -31.84
C VAL A 295 18.30 5.25 -31.63
N ASP A 296 19.22 4.96 -32.53
CA ASP A 296 20.06 3.75 -32.45
C ASP A 296 21.03 3.83 -31.27
N LYS A 297 21.65 5.01 -31.06
CA LYS A 297 22.47 5.25 -29.88
C LYS A 297 21.64 5.21 -28.58
N ALA A 298 20.48 5.83 -28.57
CA ALA A 298 19.58 5.79 -27.40
C ALA A 298 19.22 4.35 -27.05
N GLN A 299 18.87 3.53 -28.04
CA GLN A 299 18.55 2.11 -27.83
C GLN A 299 19.76 1.31 -27.31
N SER A 300 20.96 1.58 -27.79
CA SER A 300 22.18 0.93 -27.31
C SER A 300 22.44 1.25 -25.83
N TYR A 301 22.24 2.49 -25.40
CA TYR A 301 22.35 2.89 -23.99
C TYR A 301 21.24 2.31 -23.14
N ARG A 302 20.01 2.23 -23.67
CA ARG A 302 18.90 1.57 -23.00
C ARG A 302 19.19 0.11 -22.68
N ILE A 303 19.77 -0.62 -23.64
CA ILE A 303 20.15 -2.03 -23.43
C ILE A 303 21.15 -2.14 -22.28
N ARG A 304 22.20 -1.33 -22.27
CA ARG A 304 23.20 -1.34 -21.20
C ARG A 304 22.62 -0.97 -19.83
N PHE A 305 21.74 0.00 -19.80
CA PHE A 305 21.00 0.36 -18.58
C PHE A 305 20.20 -0.83 -18.03
N LEU A 306 19.44 -1.50 -18.90
CA LEU A 306 18.63 -2.66 -18.53
C LEU A 306 19.46 -3.87 -18.10
N GLU A 307 20.63 -4.09 -18.72
CA GLU A 307 21.58 -5.14 -18.32
C GLU A 307 22.04 -4.94 -16.88
N LEU A 308 22.50 -3.74 -16.52
CA LEU A 308 22.94 -3.43 -15.15
C LEU A 308 21.79 -3.49 -14.13
N ALA A 309 20.61 -2.98 -14.48
CA ALA A 309 19.45 -3.04 -13.60
C ALA A 309 18.98 -4.49 -13.38
N SER A 310 19.03 -5.33 -14.43
CA SER A 310 18.69 -6.75 -14.34
C SER A 310 19.74 -7.55 -13.56
N GLU A 311 21.01 -7.17 -13.65
CA GLU A 311 22.07 -7.74 -12.83
C GLU A 311 21.87 -7.42 -11.35
N ALA A 312 21.53 -6.17 -11.02
CA ALA A 312 21.21 -5.76 -9.66
C ALA A 312 20.04 -6.58 -9.09
N LEU A 313 18.98 -6.79 -9.88
CA LEU A 313 17.83 -7.60 -9.49
C LEU A 313 18.22 -9.07 -9.23
N ARG A 314 19.07 -9.64 -10.07
CA ARG A 314 19.58 -11.03 -9.90
C ARG A 314 20.43 -11.18 -8.65
N ASN A 315 21.31 -10.24 -8.38
CA ASN A 315 22.17 -10.24 -7.19
C ASN A 315 21.34 -10.20 -5.91
N GLU A 316 20.26 -9.44 -5.89
CA GLU A 316 19.31 -9.41 -4.76
C GLU A 316 18.60 -10.76 -4.57
N GLY A 317 18.14 -11.38 -5.64
CA GLY A 317 17.50 -12.71 -5.59
C GLY A 317 18.43 -13.79 -5.05
N LEU A 318 19.71 -13.77 -5.42
CA LEU A 318 20.72 -14.70 -4.91
C LEU A 318 20.97 -14.49 -3.40
N ASN A 319 21.08 -13.24 -2.94
CA ASN A 319 21.25 -12.92 -1.53
C ASN A 319 20.05 -13.40 -0.69
N SER A 320 18.84 -13.21 -1.19
CA SER A 320 17.61 -13.67 -0.53
C SER A 320 17.55 -15.21 -0.44
N ALA A 321 17.91 -15.90 -1.52
CA ALA A 321 17.95 -17.36 -1.56
C ALA A 321 19.00 -17.93 -0.59
N THR A 322 20.18 -17.33 -0.52
CA THR A 322 21.25 -17.75 0.39
C THR A 322 20.84 -17.63 1.86
N ILE A 323 20.13 -16.56 2.23
CA ILE A 323 19.59 -16.37 3.58
C ILE A 323 18.50 -17.41 3.88
N GLY A 324 17.65 -17.75 2.90
CA GLY A 324 16.62 -18.77 3.03
C GLY A 324 17.19 -20.17 3.27
N PHE A 325 18.22 -20.55 2.54
CA PHE A 325 18.92 -21.85 2.74
C PHE A 325 19.58 -21.96 4.12
N GLY A 326 20.15 -20.88 4.64
CA GLY A 326 20.75 -20.85 5.98
C GLY A 326 19.73 -21.10 7.10
N ARG A 327 18.50 -20.59 6.98
CA ARG A 327 17.42 -20.80 7.95
C ARG A 327 16.88 -22.24 7.94
N ASN A 328 16.76 -22.86 6.79
CA ASN A 328 16.26 -24.23 6.69
C ASN A 328 17.27 -25.27 7.23
N HIS A 329 18.58 -25.02 7.11
CA HIS A 329 19.59 -25.90 7.71
C HIS A 329 19.65 -25.82 9.23
N ALA A 330 19.31 -24.66 9.82
CA ALA A 330 19.28 -24.54 11.30
C ALA A 330 18.07 -25.27 11.91
N SER A 331 16.92 -25.32 11.20
CA SER A 331 15.74 -26.07 11.66
C SER A 331 15.89 -27.61 11.55
N MET A 332 16.70 -28.12 10.64
CA MET A 332 16.96 -29.56 10.51
C MET A 332 17.92 -30.11 11.55
N ARG A 333 18.71 -29.27 12.23
CA ARG A 333 19.64 -29.74 13.31
C ARG A 333 18.98 -29.89 14.69
N VAL A 334 17.75 -29.44 14.89
CA VAL A 334 17.02 -29.54 16.16
C VAL A 334 16.10 -30.78 16.22
N MET A 335 16.00 -31.55 15.14
CA MET A 335 15.21 -32.79 15.09
C MET A 335 16.09 -34.05 14.95
N ARG A 336 17.17 -34.12 15.73
CA ARG A 336 17.90 -35.39 15.98
C ARG A 336 18.23 -35.54 17.43
#